data_05a3b67d46ebd64aed89b871129b63c0
#
_entry.id   05a3b67d46ebd64aed89b871129b63c0
#
_cell.length_a   1.000
_cell.length_b   1.000
_cell.length_c   1.000
_cell.angle_alpha   90.00
_cell.angle_beta   90.00
_cell.angle_gamma   90.00
#
_symmetry.space_group_name_H-M   'P 1'
#
loop_
_entity.id
_entity.type
_entity.pdbx_description
1 polymer ?
#
loop_
_entity_poly.entity_id
_entity_poly.type
_entity_poly.pdbx_seq_one_letter_code
_entity_poly.pdbx_strand_id
1 'polypeptide(L)'
;MSSNVITEWFRHVPEEKWLRDPAQSKKDARGIWDTVGLKEGVRVLECPCGKADLGFPLARLGARVTGVEFNAHFVTAAKNKFFRAGLSGDFRTADMRTADLPNNQDLILNWGSSFGYFSDAGNAELLAHFAAALTSGGELLIEVANPVRVIAGDAVRLIASGDSVPETWDAAKKRATVVFPATDFRGPVAASIRIYTTEEYLTLLKAAGLDFIAFYGEGFTPFTDTSERLIVRAKKP
;
A
#
# COMPACT_ATOMS: atom_id res chain seq x y z
N MET A 1 -21.15 8.70 0.59
CA MET A 1 -20.37 9.82 1.15
C MET A 1 -19.23 10.11 0.19
N SER A 2 -18.98 11.37 -0.13
CA SER A 2 -18.08 11.73 -1.22
C SER A 2 -16.63 11.36 -0.93
N SER A 3 -15.89 10.97 -1.96
CA SER A 3 -14.44 10.69 -1.94
C SER A 3 -13.61 11.82 -1.32
N ASN A 4 -14.17 13.02 -1.22
CA ASN A 4 -13.50 14.20 -0.69
C ASN A 4 -13.24 14.16 0.83
N VAL A 5 -14.09 13.51 1.63
CA VAL A 5 -13.97 13.56 3.10
C VAL A 5 -12.80 12.70 3.59
N ILE A 6 -12.64 11.49 3.05
CA ILE A 6 -11.51 10.62 3.40
C ILE A 6 -10.18 11.17 2.87
N THR A 7 -10.20 11.76 1.67
CA THR A 7 -9.04 12.43 1.08
C THR A 7 -8.55 13.56 1.98
N GLU A 8 -9.47 14.38 2.50
CA GLU A 8 -9.12 15.45 3.43
C GLU A 8 -8.63 14.93 4.78
N TRP A 9 -9.14 13.78 5.28
CA TRP A 9 -8.64 13.17 6.49
C TRP A 9 -7.18 12.73 6.31
N PHE A 10 -6.84 12.00 5.22
CA PHE A 10 -5.47 11.58 4.94
C PHE A 10 -4.51 12.75 4.75
N ARG A 11 -5.01 13.89 4.21
CA ARG A 11 -4.19 15.09 4.02
C ARG A 11 -3.71 15.71 5.34
N HIS A 12 -4.49 15.56 6.41
CA HIS A 12 -4.31 16.29 7.67
C HIS A 12 -4.05 15.39 8.88
N VAL A 13 -4.06 14.06 8.72
CA VAL A 13 -3.75 13.18 9.84
C VAL A 13 -2.31 13.43 10.33
N PRO A 14 -2.10 13.68 11.64
CA PRO A 14 -0.78 13.90 12.18
C PRO A 14 0.06 12.61 12.13
N GLU A 15 1.38 12.74 11.99
CA GLU A 15 2.26 11.58 11.84
C GLU A 15 2.28 10.66 13.07
N GLU A 16 2.09 11.23 14.28
CA GLU A 16 2.01 10.48 15.53
C GLU A 16 0.75 9.62 15.65
N LYS A 17 -0.29 9.89 14.84
CA LYS A 17 -1.49 9.07 14.76
C LYS A 17 -1.37 7.93 13.75
N TRP A 18 -0.32 7.96 12.93
CA TRP A 18 -0.04 6.93 11.92
C TRP A 18 1.21 6.15 12.31
N LEU A 19 1.05 5.27 13.31
CA LEU A 19 2.15 4.47 13.83
C LEU A 19 2.22 3.13 13.10
N ARG A 20 3.37 2.85 12.54
CA ARG A 20 3.73 1.53 12.03
C ARG A 20 4.87 0.98 12.89
N ASP A 21 4.80 -0.30 13.24
CA ASP A 21 5.89 -0.95 13.98
C ASP A 21 7.17 -0.99 13.12
N PRO A 22 8.26 -0.35 13.54
CA PRO A 22 9.52 -0.36 12.79
C PRO A 22 10.14 -1.76 12.65
N ALA A 23 9.91 -2.64 13.64
CA ALA A 23 10.41 -4.02 13.58
C ALA A 23 9.66 -4.81 12.51
N GLN A 24 8.34 -4.65 12.42
CA GLN A 24 7.54 -5.27 11.37
C GLN A 24 7.91 -4.71 9.98
N SER A 25 8.09 -3.40 9.86
CA SER A 25 8.53 -2.78 8.59
C SER A 25 9.87 -3.31 8.12
N LYS A 26 10.83 -3.50 9.04
CA LYS A 26 12.14 -4.10 8.73
C LYS A 26 12.01 -5.57 8.31
N LYS A 27 11.15 -6.34 8.97
CA LYS A 27 10.87 -7.73 8.63
C LYS A 27 10.22 -7.84 7.24
N ASP A 28 9.23 -6.99 6.96
CA ASP A 28 8.57 -6.94 5.65
C ASP A 28 9.55 -6.57 4.54
N ALA A 29 10.37 -5.53 4.73
CA ALA A 29 11.38 -5.12 3.75
C ALA A 29 12.39 -6.25 3.46
N ARG A 30 12.80 -6.99 4.47
CA ARG A 30 13.70 -8.15 4.28
C ARG A 30 13.00 -9.27 3.53
N GLY A 31 11.75 -9.57 3.88
CA GLY A 31 10.93 -10.56 3.16
C GLY A 31 10.73 -10.19 1.69
N ILE A 32 10.44 -8.92 1.38
CA ILE A 32 10.37 -8.42 0.01
C ILE A 32 11.70 -8.63 -0.71
N TRP A 33 12.79 -8.17 -0.09
CA TRP A 33 14.14 -8.25 -0.66
C TRP A 33 14.50 -9.68 -1.07
N ASP A 34 14.29 -10.62 -0.17
CA ASP A 34 14.66 -12.03 -0.39
C ASP A 34 13.69 -12.73 -1.36
N THR A 35 12.38 -12.48 -1.25
CA THR A 35 11.36 -13.15 -2.08
C THR A 35 11.37 -12.68 -3.52
N VAL A 36 11.59 -11.37 -3.75
CA VAL A 36 11.71 -10.81 -5.11
C VAL A 36 13.11 -11.06 -5.70
N GLY A 37 14.10 -11.30 -4.85
CA GLY A 37 15.50 -11.46 -5.26
C GLY A 37 16.15 -10.14 -5.64
N LEU A 38 15.83 -9.07 -4.87
CA LEU A 38 16.32 -7.72 -5.14
C LEU A 38 17.84 -7.63 -4.98
N LYS A 39 18.43 -6.66 -5.68
CA LYS A 39 19.88 -6.38 -5.64
C LYS A 39 20.11 -4.90 -5.36
N GLU A 40 21.32 -4.57 -4.92
CA GLU A 40 21.72 -3.19 -4.73
C GLU A 40 21.53 -2.36 -6.02
N GLY A 41 21.03 -1.14 -5.85
CA GLY A 41 20.70 -0.24 -6.94
C GLY A 41 19.32 -0.41 -7.57
N VAL A 42 18.52 -1.42 -7.14
CA VAL A 42 17.14 -1.62 -7.60
C VAL A 42 16.29 -0.37 -7.38
N ARG A 43 15.48 0.00 -8.35
CA ARG A 43 14.58 1.15 -8.29
C ARG A 43 13.24 0.72 -7.70
N VAL A 44 12.91 1.27 -6.55
CA VAL A 44 11.68 0.97 -5.81
C VAL A 44 10.80 2.20 -5.71
N LEU A 45 9.58 2.10 -6.16
CA LEU A 45 8.52 3.07 -5.92
C LEU A 45 7.61 2.55 -4.80
N GLU A 46 7.53 3.29 -3.69
CA GLU A 46 6.51 3.06 -2.64
C GLU A 46 5.37 4.07 -2.82
N CYS A 47 4.16 3.58 -3.09
CA CYS A 47 3.01 4.43 -3.40
C CYS A 47 1.68 3.81 -2.89
N PRO A 48 1.07 4.38 -1.82
CA PRO A 48 1.56 5.54 -1.04
C PRO A 48 2.70 5.13 -0.10
N CYS A 49 3.62 6.05 0.17
CA CYS A 49 4.80 5.72 0.98
C CYS A 49 4.66 6.06 2.47
N GLY A 50 3.62 6.77 2.87
CA GLY A 50 3.53 7.25 4.25
C GLY A 50 4.81 7.98 4.67
N LYS A 51 5.37 7.59 5.80
CA LYS A 51 6.67 8.10 6.30
C LYS A 51 7.88 7.29 5.77
N ALA A 52 7.72 6.61 4.64
CA ALA A 52 8.68 5.65 4.08
C ALA A 52 9.09 4.57 5.10
N ASP A 53 8.10 4.02 5.79
CA ASP A 53 8.39 3.03 6.83
C ASP A 53 8.86 1.70 6.23
N LEU A 54 8.49 1.40 5.00
CA LEU A 54 8.99 0.26 4.23
C LEU A 54 10.16 0.65 3.33
N GLY A 55 10.10 1.80 2.65
CA GLY A 55 11.18 2.29 1.79
C GLY A 55 12.49 2.52 2.53
N PHE A 56 12.43 2.98 3.79
CA PHE A 56 13.64 3.23 4.57
C PHE A 56 14.48 1.96 4.82
N PRO A 57 13.95 0.85 5.35
CA PRO A 57 14.74 -0.37 5.45
C PRO A 57 15.16 -0.96 4.10
N LEU A 58 14.38 -0.78 3.01
CA LEU A 58 14.80 -1.18 1.66
C LEU A 58 15.99 -0.34 1.17
N ALA A 59 15.99 0.98 1.41
CA ALA A 59 17.14 1.83 1.10
C ALA A 59 18.40 1.42 1.86
N ARG A 60 18.27 0.97 3.11
CA ARG A 60 19.39 0.41 3.89
C ARG A 60 19.92 -0.92 3.35
N LEU A 61 19.13 -1.64 2.55
CA LEU A 61 19.56 -2.83 1.81
C LEU A 61 20.15 -2.49 0.43
N GLY A 62 20.17 -1.19 0.04
CA GLY A 62 20.76 -0.74 -1.21
C GLY A 62 19.75 -0.35 -2.30
N ALA A 63 18.44 -0.30 -2.02
CA ALA A 63 17.46 0.17 -2.98
C ALA A 63 17.54 1.68 -3.21
N ARG A 64 17.23 2.11 -4.44
CA ARG A 64 16.94 3.51 -4.79
C ARG A 64 15.46 3.75 -4.63
N VAL A 65 15.08 4.48 -3.59
CA VAL A 65 13.67 4.65 -3.20
C VAL A 65 13.11 5.96 -3.71
N THR A 66 11.97 5.86 -4.39
CA THR A 66 11.04 6.97 -4.64
C THR A 66 9.77 6.72 -3.86
N GLY A 67 9.25 7.75 -3.20
CA GLY A 67 7.99 7.70 -2.46
C GLY A 67 6.99 8.74 -2.98
N VAL A 68 5.76 8.31 -3.21
CA VAL A 68 4.63 9.21 -3.49
C VAL A 68 3.65 9.10 -2.34
N GLU A 69 3.26 10.24 -1.76
CA GLU A 69 2.35 10.29 -0.62
C GLU A 69 1.47 11.55 -0.69
N PHE A 70 0.23 11.40 -0.29
CA PHE A 70 -0.73 12.49 -0.33
C PHE A 70 -0.57 13.48 0.84
N ASN A 71 -0.09 13.01 1.99
CA ASN A 71 0.12 13.81 3.20
C ASN A 71 1.52 14.45 3.19
N ALA A 72 1.57 15.79 3.10
CA ALA A 72 2.82 16.54 3.08
C ALA A 72 3.65 16.39 4.38
N HIS A 73 3.00 16.17 5.54
CA HIS A 73 3.71 15.92 6.80
C HIS A 73 4.46 14.59 6.75
N PHE A 74 3.84 13.54 6.17
CA PHE A 74 4.48 12.24 6.00
C PHE A 74 5.65 12.32 5.03
N VAL A 75 5.51 13.06 3.93
CA VAL A 75 6.62 13.32 2.98
C VAL A 75 7.78 14.02 3.68
N THR A 76 7.49 15.02 4.51
CA THR A 76 8.51 15.74 5.29
C THR A 76 9.21 14.80 6.28
N ALA A 77 8.45 13.96 6.98
CA ALA A 77 8.98 12.96 7.90
C ALA A 77 9.87 11.93 7.17
N ALA A 78 9.46 11.46 6.00
CA ALA A 78 10.24 10.55 5.16
C ALA A 78 11.58 11.18 4.74
N LYS A 79 11.55 12.43 4.22
CA LYS A 79 12.76 13.19 3.85
C LYS A 79 13.71 13.35 5.03
N ASN A 80 13.19 13.75 6.19
CA ASN A 80 14.00 13.92 7.41
C ASN A 80 14.60 12.60 7.90
N LYS A 81 13.84 11.50 7.84
CA LYS A 81 14.32 10.16 8.19
C LYS A 81 15.51 9.75 7.33
N PHE A 82 15.41 9.92 6.01
CA PHE A 82 16.47 9.59 5.06
C PHE A 82 17.69 10.49 5.26
N PHE A 83 17.50 11.81 5.36
CA PHE A 83 18.57 12.78 5.60
C PHE A 83 19.38 12.46 6.84
N ARG A 84 18.70 12.20 7.99
CA ARG A 84 19.39 11.86 9.25
C ARG A 84 20.19 10.56 9.18
N ALA A 85 19.82 9.66 8.29
CA ALA A 85 20.53 8.39 8.07
C ALA A 85 21.61 8.44 7.01
N GLY A 86 21.83 9.61 6.38
CA GLY A 86 22.76 9.74 5.24
C GLY A 86 22.34 8.97 4.00
N LEU A 87 21.02 8.72 3.85
CA LEU A 87 20.45 8.01 2.70
C LEU A 87 19.82 9.01 1.72
N SER A 88 19.84 8.65 0.44
CA SER A 88 19.13 9.38 -0.61
C SER A 88 17.78 8.74 -0.93
N GLY A 89 16.77 9.56 -1.19
CA GLY A 89 15.45 9.15 -1.64
C GLY A 89 14.70 10.35 -2.24
N ASP A 90 13.81 10.08 -3.20
CA ASP A 90 12.97 11.11 -3.82
C ASP A 90 11.54 10.95 -3.27
N PHE A 91 11.07 11.94 -2.50
CA PHE A 91 9.73 11.90 -1.88
C PHE A 91 8.89 13.08 -2.36
N ARG A 92 7.69 12.79 -2.89
CA ARG A 92 6.79 13.75 -3.53
C ARG A 92 5.42 13.75 -2.88
N THR A 93 4.88 14.95 -2.64
CA THR A 93 3.49 15.09 -2.20
C THR A 93 2.59 15.09 -3.43
N ALA A 94 1.83 13.99 -3.64
CA ALA A 94 0.91 13.86 -4.75
C ALA A 94 -0.17 12.80 -4.48
N ASP A 95 -1.27 12.88 -5.23
CA ASP A 95 -2.29 11.83 -5.25
C ASP A 95 -1.81 10.67 -6.14
N MET A 96 -1.78 9.45 -5.61
CA MET A 96 -1.31 8.26 -6.33
C MET A 96 -2.07 7.97 -7.62
N ARG A 97 -3.31 8.51 -7.77
CA ARG A 97 -4.12 8.35 -8.98
C ARG A 97 -3.62 9.19 -10.15
N THR A 98 -3.05 10.35 -9.86
CA THR A 98 -2.72 11.39 -10.84
C THR A 98 -1.26 11.84 -10.79
N ALA A 99 -0.48 11.30 -9.87
CA ALA A 99 0.94 11.62 -9.76
C ALA A 99 1.68 11.24 -11.05
N ASP A 100 2.61 12.09 -11.47
CA ASP A 100 3.60 11.69 -12.47
C ASP A 100 4.58 10.70 -11.82
N LEU A 101 4.31 9.39 -11.99
CA LEU A 101 5.12 8.33 -11.43
C LEU A 101 6.43 8.19 -12.23
N PRO A 102 7.56 7.95 -11.54
CA PRO A 102 8.81 7.72 -12.25
C PRO A 102 8.72 6.43 -13.07
N ASN A 103 9.12 6.53 -14.35
CA ASN A 103 9.14 5.39 -15.26
C ASN A 103 10.27 4.39 -14.93
N ASN A 104 10.17 3.20 -15.50
CA ASN A 104 11.19 2.16 -15.40
C ASN A 104 11.48 1.69 -13.95
N GLN A 105 10.46 1.56 -13.14
CA GLN A 105 10.61 1.00 -11.79
C GLN A 105 10.81 -0.52 -11.86
N ASP A 106 11.74 -1.02 -11.06
CA ASP A 106 12.00 -2.47 -10.97
C ASP A 106 11.02 -3.13 -9.99
N LEU A 107 10.57 -2.36 -9.00
CA LEU A 107 9.57 -2.78 -8.02
C LEU A 107 8.64 -1.61 -7.67
N ILE A 108 7.34 -1.89 -7.64
CA ILE A 108 6.33 -0.98 -7.07
C ILE A 108 5.67 -1.65 -5.87
N LEU A 109 5.54 -0.90 -4.79
CA LEU A 109 4.90 -1.33 -3.55
C LEU A 109 3.67 -0.48 -3.29
N ASN A 110 2.50 -1.12 -3.25
CA ASN A 110 1.28 -0.54 -2.69
C ASN A 110 0.96 -1.29 -1.39
N TRP A 111 1.34 -0.70 -0.26
CA TRP A 111 1.44 -1.39 1.01
C TRP A 111 0.58 -0.73 2.10
N GLY A 112 0.26 -1.47 3.16
CA GLY A 112 -0.51 -0.96 4.28
C GLY A 112 -2.01 -0.86 3.99
N SER A 113 -2.58 -1.82 3.27
CA SER A 113 -3.99 -1.85 2.88
C SER A 113 -4.43 -0.59 2.12
N SER A 114 -3.55 -0.09 1.24
CA SER A 114 -3.78 1.16 0.51
C SER A 114 -4.52 0.97 -0.82
N PHE A 115 -4.80 -0.26 -1.25
CA PHE A 115 -5.59 -0.58 -2.43
C PHE A 115 -7.07 -0.76 -2.08
N GLY A 116 -7.97 -0.27 -2.95
CA GLY A 116 -9.43 -0.43 -2.75
C GLY A 116 -10.17 0.83 -2.30
N TYR A 117 -9.48 1.94 -2.07
CA TYR A 117 -10.13 3.19 -1.62
C TYR A 117 -11.03 3.84 -2.66
N PHE A 118 -10.82 3.55 -3.94
CA PHE A 118 -11.54 4.21 -5.03
C PHE A 118 -12.71 3.36 -5.56
N SER A 119 -13.42 3.86 -6.56
CA SER A 119 -14.37 3.06 -7.33
C SER A 119 -13.64 1.89 -8.04
N ASP A 120 -14.38 0.89 -8.50
CA ASP A 120 -13.77 -0.22 -9.22
C ASP A 120 -13.01 0.26 -10.46
N ALA A 121 -13.56 1.24 -11.20
CA ALA A 121 -12.86 1.87 -12.31
C ALA A 121 -11.58 2.61 -11.85
N GLY A 122 -11.66 3.40 -10.77
CA GLY A 122 -10.49 4.13 -10.25
C GLY A 122 -9.39 3.21 -9.69
N ASN A 123 -9.77 2.06 -9.11
CA ASN A 123 -8.79 1.05 -8.68
C ASN A 123 -8.13 0.35 -9.89
N ALA A 124 -8.89 0.08 -10.96
CA ALA A 124 -8.36 -0.47 -12.21
C ALA A 124 -7.42 0.52 -12.92
N GLU A 125 -7.78 1.80 -12.97
CA GLU A 125 -6.93 2.89 -13.50
C GLU A 125 -5.63 3.02 -12.71
N LEU A 126 -5.69 2.97 -11.37
CA LEU A 126 -4.50 2.99 -10.51
C LEU A 126 -3.57 1.81 -10.80
N LEU A 127 -4.14 0.61 -10.99
CA LEU A 127 -3.35 -0.58 -11.30
C LEU A 127 -2.68 -0.47 -12.68
N ALA A 128 -3.39 0.04 -13.68
CA ALA A 128 -2.82 0.34 -15.00
C ALA A 128 -1.72 1.40 -14.94
N HIS A 129 -1.88 2.40 -14.07
CA HIS A 129 -0.88 3.44 -13.82
C HIS A 129 0.41 2.85 -13.22
N PHE A 130 0.30 1.95 -12.26
CA PHE A 130 1.46 1.21 -11.72
C PHE A 130 2.11 0.34 -12.80
N ALA A 131 1.32 -0.40 -13.58
CA ALA A 131 1.84 -1.22 -14.67
C ALA A 131 2.60 -0.41 -15.72
N ALA A 132 2.13 0.81 -16.05
CA ALA A 132 2.82 1.71 -16.96
C ALA A 132 4.19 2.15 -16.42
N ALA A 133 4.30 2.42 -15.12
CA ALA A 133 5.53 2.88 -14.47
C ALA A 133 6.60 1.77 -14.30
N LEU A 134 6.22 0.50 -14.37
CA LEU A 134 7.15 -0.63 -14.29
C LEU A 134 7.99 -0.77 -15.57
N THR A 135 9.23 -1.19 -15.40
CA THR A 135 10.05 -1.71 -16.51
C THR A 135 9.54 -3.09 -16.95
N SER A 136 9.88 -3.55 -18.17
CA SER A 136 9.68 -4.96 -18.53
C SER A 136 10.42 -5.85 -17.54
N GLY A 137 9.75 -6.89 -17.04
CA GLY A 137 10.23 -7.74 -15.97
C GLY A 137 10.15 -7.14 -14.55
N GLY A 138 9.74 -5.87 -14.41
CA GLY A 138 9.52 -5.23 -13.11
C GLY A 138 8.28 -5.78 -12.41
N GLU A 139 8.25 -5.71 -11.09
CA GLU A 139 7.23 -6.36 -10.27
C GLU A 139 6.38 -5.37 -9.46
N LEU A 140 5.14 -5.76 -9.20
CA LEU A 140 4.20 -5.07 -8.33
C LEU A 140 3.88 -5.96 -7.14
N LEU A 141 3.96 -5.41 -5.93
CA LEU A 141 3.42 -6.02 -4.73
C LEU A 141 2.31 -5.13 -4.15
N ILE A 142 1.15 -5.74 -3.91
CA ILE A 142 0.02 -5.10 -3.22
C ILE A 142 -0.21 -5.86 -1.91
N GLU A 143 -0.23 -5.15 -0.78
CA GLU A 143 -0.55 -5.75 0.53
C GLU A 143 -1.85 -5.17 1.05
N VAL A 144 -2.78 -6.07 1.40
CA VAL A 144 -4.12 -5.76 1.92
C VAL A 144 -4.49 -6.71 3.04
N ALA A 145 -5.54 -6.38 3.79
CA ALA A 145 -6.16 -7.33 4.73
C ALA A 145 -6.64 -8.57 3.98
N ASN A 146 -6.63 -9.72 4.66
CA ASN A 146 -7.12 -10.98 4.09
C ASN A 146 -8.62 -10.87 3.72
N PRO A 147 -8.97 -10.93 2.42
CA PRO A 147 -10.35 -10.76 1.98
C PRO A 147 -11.29 -11.85 2.53
N VAL A 148 -10.79 -13.08 2.72
CA VAL A 148 -11.60 -14.20 3.25
C VAL A 148 -12.07 -13.86 4.67
N ARG A 149 -11.16 -13.39 5.52
CA ARG A 149 -11.46 -13.01 6.90
C ARG A 149 -12.36 -11.78 6.98
N VAL A 150 -12.13 -10.76 6.12
CA VAL A 150 -13.02 -9.58 6.04
C VAL A 150 -14.44 -9.99 5.67
N ILE A 151 -14.60 -10.85 4.66
CA ILE A 151 -15.91 -11.34 4.18
C ILE A 151 -16.60 -12.21 5.23
N ALA A 152 -15.85 -13.01 5.98
CA ALA A 152 -16.36 -13.82 7.09
C ALA A 152 -16.79 -12.98 8.31
N GLY A 153 -16.42 -11.70 8.36
CA GLY A 153 -16.73 -10.80 9.48
C GLY A 153 -15.75 -10.92 10.63
N ASP A 154 -14.59 -11.50 10.41
CA ASP A 154 -13.52 -11.55 11.40
C ASP A 154 -12.99 -10.15 11.70
N ALA A 155 -12.54 -9.94 12.94
CA ALA A 155 -11.79 -8.74 13.29
C ALA A 155 -10.44 -8.76 12.57
N VAL A 156 -10.28 -7.93 11.55
CA VAL A 156 -9.04 -7.77 10.79
C VAL A 156 -8.63 -6.30 10.76
N ARG A 157 -7.34 -6.05 10.77
CA ARG A 157 -6.84 -4.69 10.66
C ARG A 157 -6.83 -4.26 9.19
N LEU A 158 -7.82 -3.44 8.80
CA LEU A 158 -7.92 -2.86 7.45
C LEU A 158 -7.03 -1.63 7.25
N ILE A 159 -6.50 -1.05 8.34
CA ILE A 159 -5.60 0.11 8.29
C ILE A 159 -4.40 -0.10 9.20
N ALA A 160 -3.27 0.51 8.85
CA ALA A 160 -2.02 0.35 9.58
C ALA A 160 -1.95 1.08 10.93
N SER A 161 -2.88 2.01 11.22
CA SER A 161 -2.94 2.72 12.50
C SER A 161 -3.46 1.82 13.62
N GLY A 162 -2.79 1.83 14.78
CA GLY A 162 -2.96 0.86 15.86
C GLY A 162 -4.28 0.85 16.62
N ASP A 163 -5.24 1.73 16.31
CA ASP A 163 -6.52 1.79 17.00
C ASP A 163 -7.51 0.76 16.43
N SER A 164 -8.23 0.08 17.30
CA SER A 164 -9.32 -0.83 16.91
C SER A 164 -10.46 0.00 16.33
N VAL A 165 -10.62 -0.02 15.03
CA VAL A 165 -11.67 0.69 14.32
C VAL A 165 -12.83 -0.27 14.09
N PRO A 166 -14.08 0.09 14.39
CA PRO A 166 -15.24 -0.72 14.05
C PRO A 166 -15.32 -0.92 12.54
N GLU A 167 -15.40 -2.16 12.13
CA GLU A 167 -15.44 -2.53 10.72
C GLU A 167 -16.76 -3.19 10.38
N THR A 168 -17.36 -2.77 9.26
CA THR A 168 -18.59 -3.38 8.75
C THR A 168 -18.40 -3.81 7.31
N TRP A 169 -18.98 -4.93 6.94
CA TRP A 169 -18.98 -5.48 5.60
C TRP A 169 -20.33 -5.30 4.90
N ASP A 170 -20.32 -4.66 3.72
CA ASP A 170 -21.47 -4.56 2.81
C ASP A 170 -21.26 -5.56 1.65
N ALA A 171 -21.91 -6.72 1.74
CA ALA A 171 -21.74 -7.80 0.77
C ALA A 171 -22.26 -7.43 -0.64
N ALA A 172 -23.30 -6.59 -0.72
CA ALA A 172 -23.87 -6.19 -2.02
C ALA A 172 -22.90 -5.26 -2.80
N LYS A 173 -22.16 -4.43 -2.08
CA LYS A 173 -21.18 -3.52 -2.66
C LYS A 173 -19.75 -4.08 -2.61
N LYS A 174 -19.55 -5.22 -1.95
CA LYS A 174 -18.23 -5.82 -1.68
C LYS A 174 -17.25 -4.80 -1.05
N ARG A 175 -17.73 -4.04 -0.07
CA ARG A 175 -16.96 -2.96 0.56
C ARG A 175 -17.02 -3.07 2.08
N ALA A 176 -15.87 -2.92 2.70
CA ALA A 176 -15.75 -2.74 4.14
C ALA A 176 -15.78 -1.25 4.48
N THR A 177 -16.45 -0.89 5.57
CA THR A 177 -16.43 0.47 6.11
C THR A 177 -15.47 0.51 7.29
N VAL A 178 -14.50 1.40 7.21
CA VAL A 178 -13.51 1.67 8.26
C VAL A 178 -13.78 3.06 8.83
N VAL A 179 -13.77 3.19 10.15
CA VAL A 179 -13.89 4.49 10.81
C VAL A 179 -12.52 4.94 11.28
N PHE A 180 -11.99 5.96 10.64
CA PHE A 180 -10.77 6.60 11.09
C PHE A 180 -11.06 7.47 12.31
N PRO A 181 -10.18 7.47 13.33
CA PRO A 181 -10.40 8.22 14.56
C PRO A 181 -10.45 9.72 14.30
N ALA A 182 -11.05 10.45 15.24
CA ALA A 182 -11.01 11.91 15.23
C ALA A 182 -9.57 12.44 15.31
N THR A 183 -9.32 13.54 14.61
CA THR A 183 -8.09 14.32 14.71
C THR A 183 -8.41 15.67 15.33
N ASP A 184 -7.40 16.46 15.67
CA ASP A 184 -7.57 17.81 16.21
C ASP A 184 -8.32 18.75 15.24
N PHE A 185 -8.39 18.36 13.96
CA PHE A 185 -9.02 19.16 12.89
C PHE A 185 -10.38 18.63 12.43
N ARG A 186 -10.70 17.36 12.74
CA ARG A 186 -11.96 16.72 12.31
C ARG A 186 -12.40 15.62 13.26
N GLY A 187 -13.71 15.44 13.35
CA GLY A 187 -14.31 14.25 13.95
C GLY A 187 -13.98 12.95 13.19
N PRO A 188 -14.44 11.80 13.70
CA PRO A 188 -14.20 10.51 13.07
C PRO A 188 -14.75 10.49 11.63
N VAL A 189 -14.03 9.84 10.72
CA VAL A 189 -14.39 9.77 9.29
C VAL A 189 -14.54 8.33 8.88
N ALA A 190 -15.69 7.97 8.31
CA ALA A 190 -15.92 6.67 7.72
C ALA A 190 -15.40 6.63 6.28
N ALA A 191 -14.58 5.64 5.98
CA ALA A 191 -14.16 5.32 4.62
C ALA A 191 -14.70 3.97 4.19
N SER A 192 -14.99 3.83 2.91
CA SER A 192 -15.45 2.58 2.32
C SER A 192 -14.35 2.04 1.41
N ILE A 193 -13.85 0.85 1.74
CA ILE A 193 -12.76 0.18 1.03
C ILE A 193 -13.32 -1.01 0.26
N ARG A 194 -13.04 -1.11 -1.03
CA ARG A 194 -13.37 -2.26 -1.87
C ARG A 194 -12.46 -3.43 -1.50
N ILE A 195 -13.04 -4.54 -1.14
CA ILE A 195 -12.32 -5.77 -0.82
C ILE A 195 -12.38 -6.69 -2.03
N TYR A 196 -11.24 -6.97 -2.63
CA TYR A 196 -11.12 -7.86 -3.78
C TYR A 196 -10.73 -9.26 -3.33
N THR A 197 -11.41 -10.28 -3.88
CA THR A 197 -11.00 -11.67 -3.70
C THR A 197 -9.76 -11.98 -4.54
N THR A 198 -9.14 -13.13 -4.31
CA THR A 198 -8.00 -13.61 -5.10
C THR A 198 -8.34 -13.72 -6.58
N GLU A 199 -9.53 -14.21 -6.94
CA GLU A 199 -10.01 -14.32 -8.30
C GLU A 199 -10.22 -12.95 -8.96
N GLU A 200 -10.72 -11.98 -8.20
CA GLU A 200 -10.88 -10.61 -8.67
C GLU A 200 -9.51 -9.95 -8.93
N TYR A 201 -8.51 -10.22 -8.08
CA TYR A 201 -7.12 -9.75 -8.34
C TYR A 201 -6.56 -10.34 -9.63
N LEU A 202 -6.75 -11.64 -9.92
CA LEU A 202 -6.30 -12.24 -11.18
C LEU A 202 -6.91 -11.53 -12.40
N THR A 203 -8.21 -11.18 -12.30
CA THR A 203 -8.91 -10.44 -13.36
C THR A 203 -8.36 -9.02 -13.53
N LEU A 204 -8.14 -8.29 -12.42
CA LEU A 204 -7.59 -6.94 -12.43
C LEU A 204 -6.17 -6.90 -12.99
N LEU A 205 -5.29 -7.81 -12.55
CA LEU A 205 -3.91 -7.90 -13.03
C LEU A 205 -3.87 -8.15 -14.54
N LYS A 206 -4.65 -9.11 -15.03
CA LYS A 206 -4.76 -9.39 -16.46
C LYS A 206 -5.24 -8.17 -17.25
N ALA A 207 -6.24 -7.45 -16.75
CA ALA A 207 -6.74 -6.23 -17.39
C ALA A 207 -5.69 -5.10 -17.43
N ALA A 208 -4.80 -5.05 -16.42
CA ALA A 208 -3.68 -4.09 -16.37
C ALA A 208 -2.44 -4.55 -17.17
N GLY A 209 -2.47 -5.71 -17.83
CA GLY A 209 -1.34 -6.26 -18.58
C GLY A 209 -0.20 -6.77 -17.66
N LEU A 210 -0.54 -7.26 -16.48
CA LEU A 210 0.40 -7.83 -15.52
C LEU A 210 0.20 -9.34 -15.40
N ASP A 211 1.29 -10.09 -15.41
CA ASP A 211 1.31 -11.53 -15.15
C ASP A 211 1.29 -11.79 -13.65
N PHE A 212 0.36 -12.59 -13.19
CA PHE A 212 0.30 -13.05 -11.82
C PHE A 212 1.48 -13.99 -11.51
N ILE A 213 2.10 -13.81 -10.32
CA ILE A 213 3.18 -14.68 -9.85
C ILE A 213 2.68 -15.53 -8.67
N ALA A 214 2.24 -14.90 -7.58
CA ALA A 214 1.86 -15.60 -6.37
C ALA A 214 0.97 -14.76 -5.44
N PHE A 215 0.25 -15.44 -4.56
CA PHE A 215 -0.35 -14.87 -3.35
C PHE A 215 0.43 -15.35 -2.13
N TYR A 216 0.74 -14.42 -1.22
CA TYR A 216 1.39 -14.73 0.05
C TYR A 216 0.58 -14.19 1.22
N GLY A 217 0.76 -14.82 2.38
CA GLY A 217 0.37 -14.31 3.68
C GLY A 217 1.50 -13.52 4.34
N GLU A 218 1.43 -13.37 5.67
CA GLU A 218 2.48 -12.77 6.48
C GLU A 218 3.81 -13.55 6.36
N GLY A 219 4.90 -12.81 6.35
CA GLY A 219 6.24 -13.37 6.23
C GLY A 219 6.53 -14.04 4.86
N PHE A 220 5.70 -13.73 3.84
CA PHE A 220 5.79 -14.33 2.50
C PHE A 220 5.59 -15.84 2.47
N THR A 221 4.86 -16.39 3.45
CA THR A 221 4.36 -17.77 3.40
C THR A 221 3.25 -17.89 2.35
N PRO A 222 2.96 -19.09 1.81
CA PRO A 222 1.80 -19.26 0.92
C PRO A 222 0.52 -18.73 1.58
N PHE A 223 -0.29 -17.98 0.82
CA PHE A 223 -1.55 -17.45 1.31
C PHE A 223 -2.55 -18.56 1.64
N THR A 224 -3.26 -18.40 2.75
CA THR A 224 -4.35 -19.27 3.20
C THR A 224 -5.51 -18.42 3.71
N ASP A 225 -6.68 -19.04 3.88
CA ASP A 225 -7.87 -18.37 4.43
C ASP A 225 -7.64 -17.84 5.86
N THR A 226 -6.68 -18.40 6.60
CA THR A 226 -6.33 -17.98 7.96
C THR A 226 -5.18 -16.98 8.04
N SER A 227 -4.54 -16.63 6.93
CA SER A 227 -3.50 -15.61 6.89
C SER A 227 -4.04 -14.27 7.41
N GLU A 228 -3.20 -13.47 8.07
CA GLU A 228 -3.62 -12.15 8.58
C GLU A 228 -3.81 -11.14 7.45
N ARG A 229 -3.05 -11.27 6.37
CA ARG A 229 -3.07 -10.39 5.21
C ARG A 229 -2.89 -11.17 3.91
N LEU A 230 -3.21 -10.50 2.81
CA LEU A 230 -2.93 -10.96 1.46
C LEU A 230 -1.86 -10.06 0.84
N ILE A 231 -0.78 -10.67 0.32
CA ILE A 231 0.20 -10.00 -0.52
C ILE A 231 0.05 -10.57 -1.94
N VAL A 232 -0.31 -9.70 -2.87
CA VAL A 232 -0.43 -10.02 -4.30
C VAL A 232 0.89 -9.68 -4.98
N ARG A 233 1.51 -10.62 -5.68
CA ARG A 233 2.73 -10.42 -6.47
C ARG A 233 2.44 -10.60 -7.94
N ALA A 234 2.81 -9.63 -8.75
CA ALA A 234 2.63 -9.65 -10.19
C ALA A 234 3.84 -9.04 -10.89
N LYS A 235 3.98 -9.28 -12.20
CA LYS A 235 5.11 -8.85 -13.01
C LYS A 235 4.64 -8.27 -14.34
N LYS A 236 5.29 -7.24 -14.81
CA LYS A 236 5.13 -6.75 -16.18
C LYS A 236 5.90 -7.66 -17.14
N PRO A 237 5.28 -8.17 -18.20
CA PRO A 237 5.93 -8.96 -19.24
C PRO A 237 7.14 -8.28 -19.87
#